data_85fd4a840efbfe0e78f73440cf12e09c
#
_entry.id   85fd4a840efbfe0e78f73440cf12e09c
#
_cell.length_a   1.000
_cell.length_b   1.000
_cell.length_c   1.000
_cell.angle_alpha   90.00
_cell.angle_beta   90.00
_cell.angle_gamma   90.00
#
_symmetry.space_group_name_H-M   'P 1'
#
loop_
_entity.id
_entity.type
_entity.pdbx_description
1 polymer ?
#
loop_
_entity_poly.entity_id
_entity_poly.type
_entity_poly.pdbx_seq_one_letter_code
_entity_poly.pdbx_strand_id
1 'polypeptide(L)'
;MTIKDKREYIKTAFRDYMNNKRRLEQLVIPGLGGVDYARPSVVSDKYSNSAENSYIQYIDRKVVNEKKIEIVRRTLEHYKIEDKKYGAKGKYQYIINRWVRQFPYRKAAWSVNISERTAMYWAEEIYYIAEIIAEEYKLFP
;
A
#
# COMPACT_ATOMS: atom_id res chain seq x y z
N MET A 1 12.67 2.13 -13.77
CA MET A 1 11.22 2.43 -13.94
C MET A 1 11.02 3.66 -14.79
N THR A 2 10.11 3.59 -15.73
CA THR A 2 9.67 4.76 -16.48
C THR A 2 8.73 5.63 -15.64
N ILE A 3 8.47 6.86 -16.08
CA ILE A 3 7.50 7.75 -15.40
C ILE A 3 6.11 7.11 -15.37
N LYS A 4 5.73 6.45 -16.45
CA LYS A 4 4.44 5.74 -16.55
C LYS A 4 4.37 4.59 -15.53
N ASP A 5 5.45 3.82 -15.40
CA ASP A 5 5.51 2.70 -14.45
C ASP A 5 5.41 3.17 -13.00
N LYS A 6 6.07 4.28 -12.68
CA LYS A 6 5.98 4.88 -11.34
C LYS A 6 4.56 5.31 -11.02
N ARG A 7 3.88 5.97 -11.95
CA ARG A 7 2.50 6.40 -11.76
C ARG A 7 1.56 5.21 -11.56
N GLU A 8 1.71 4.17 -12.38
CA GLU A 8 0.92 2.95 -12.22
C GLU A 8 1.18 2.26 -10.89
N TYR A 9 2.43 2.21 -10.45
CA TYR A 9 2.78 1.66 -9.16
C TYR A 9 2.08 2.41 -8.01
N ILE A 10 2.09 3.74 -8.06
CA ILE A 10 1.41 4.60 -7.08
C ILE A 10 -0.10 4.34 -7.09
N LYS A 11 -0.71 4.31 -8.26
CA LYS A 11 -2.16 4.04 -8.39
C LYS A 11 -2.53 2.69 -7.79
N THR A 12 -1.72 1.66 -8.03
CA THR A 12 -1.98 0.34 -7.43
C THR A 12 -1.80 0.35 -5.92
N ALA A 13 -0.83 1.10 -5.40
CA ALA A 13 -0.63 1.22 -3.96
C ALA A 13 -1.86 1.80 -3.26
N PHE A 14 -2.47 2.84 -3.83
CA PHE A 14 -3.71 3.42 -3.30
C PHE A 14 -4.91 2.50 -3.48
N ARG A 15 -5.09 1.96 -4.69
CA ARG A 15 -6.21 1.06 -4.98
C ARG A 15 -6.24 -0.15 -4.05
N ASP A 16 -5.09 -0.74 -3.82
CA ASP A 16 -4.98 -2.00 -3.08
C ASP A 16 -4.58 -1.81 -1.61
N TYR A 17 -4.62 -0.58 -1.11
CA TYR A 17 -4.13 -0.25 0.23
C TYR A 17 -4.73 -1.14 1.33
N MET A 18 -6.05 -1.26 1.38
CA MET A 18 -6.71 -2.07 2.41
C MET A 18 -6.45 -3.55 2.22
N ASN A 19 -6.38 -4.01 0.96
CA ASN A 19 -6.02 -5.40 0.66
C ASN A 19 -4.57 -5.71 1.04
N ASN A 20 -3.66 -4.78 0.76
CA ASN A 20 -2.25 -4.94 1.14
C ASN A 20 -2.08 -5.00 2.65
N LYS A 21 -2.82 -4.19 3.41
CA LYS A 21 -2.82 -4.26 4.88
C LYS A 21 -3.30 -5.61 5.38
N ARG A 22 -4.40 -6.13 4.84
CA ARG A 22 -4.92 -7.46 5.19
C ARG A 22 -3.93 -8.56 4.85
N ARG A 23 -3.33 -8.49 3.65
CA ARG A 23 -2.32 -9.48 3.22
C ARG A 23 -1.11 -9.48 4.15
N LEU A 24 -0.66 -8.31 4.59
CA LEU A 24 0.45 -8.21 5.52
C LEU A 24 0.12 -8.86 6.86
N GLU A 25 -1.09 -8.62 7.38
CA GLU A 25 -1.56 -9.24 8.61
C GLU A 25 -1.72 -10.76 8.50
N GLN A 26 -2.06 -11.26 7.30
CA GLN A 26 -2.28 -12.67 7.01
C GLN A 26 -1.02 -13.41 6.56
N LEU A 27 0.10 -12.72 6.37
CA LEU A 27 1.34 -13.39 5.98
C LEU A 27 1.80 -14.33 7.07
N VAL A 28 1.89 -15.61 6.73
CA VAL A 28 2.39 -16.65 7.62
C VAL A 28 3.88 -16.81 7.39
N ILE A 29 4.64 -16.74 8.47
CA ILE A 29 6.08 -16.98 8.41
C ILE A 29 6.31 -18.45 8.08
N PRO A 30 7.00 -18.79 6.99
CA PRO A 30 7.27 -20.18 6.64
C PRO A 30 8.00 -20.92 7.78
N GLY A 31 7.49 -22.09 8.13
CA GLY A 31 8.06 -22.91 9.17
C GLY A 31 7.56 -22.66 10.59
N LEU A 32 6.75 -21.61 10.84
CA LEU A 32 6.20 -21.30 12.16
C LEU A 32 4.74 -21.69 12.30
N GLY A 33 4.00 -21.71 11.22
CA GLY A 33 2.60 -22.08 11.24
C GLY A 33 2.39 -23.50 10.73
N GLY A 34 1.75 -24.36 11.51
CA GLY A 34 1.42 -25.70 11.08
C GLY A 34 2.63 -26.62 10.95
N VAL A 35 3.74 -26.32 11.62
CA VAL A 35 4.89 -27.21 11.66
C VAL A 35 4.52 -28.46 12.44
N ASP A 36 4.53 -29.58 11.76
CA ASP A 36 4.35 -30.87 12.41
C ASP A 36 5.66 -31.31 13.05
N TYR A 37 5.82 -31.02 14.32
CA TYR A 37 7.00 -31.40 15.11
C TYR A 37 7.13 -32.90 15.29
N ALA A 38 6.08 -33.67 14.97
CA ALA A 38 6.10 -35.11 15.06
C ALA A 38 6.77 -35.77 13.86
N ARG A 39 7.04 -35.04 12.81
CA ARG A 39 7.79 -35.56 11.69
C ARG A 39 9.27 -35.51 12.00
N PRO A 40 9.96 -36.69 12.05
CA PRO A 40 11.40 -36.65 12.04
C PRO A 40 11.81 -35.91 10.78
N SER A 41 12.56 -34.86 10.94
CA SER A 41 13.09 -34.10 9.83
C SER A 41 14.10 -34.99 9.08
N VAL A 42 13.62 -35.81 8.20
CA VAL A 42 14.45 -36.30 7.14
C VAL A 42 14.64 -35.13 6.19
N VAL A 43 15.58 -34.30 6.53
CA VAL A 43 15.93 -33.17 5.69
C VAL A 43 16.68 -33.71 4.50
N SER A 44 15.95 -34.03 3.45
CA SER A 44 16.62 -34.14 2.15
C SER A 44 16.96 -32.71 1.72
N ASP A 45 18.06 -32.52 1.02
CA ASP A 45 18.49 -31.22 0.49
C ASP A 45 17.37 -30.52 -0.30
N LYS A 46 16.48 -31.29 -0.91
CA LYS A 46 15.32 -30.80 -1.65
C LYS A 46 14.29 -30.08 -0.77
N TYR A 47 14.08 -30.50 0.48
CA TYR A 47 13.19 -29.84 1.42
C TYR A 47 13.80 -28.57 2.00
N SER A 48 15.09 -28.56 2.23
CA SER A 48 15.84 -27.40 2.70
C SER A 48 15.75 -26.25 1.71
N ASN A 49 15.95 -26.52 0.42
CA ASN A 49 15.85 -25.51 -0.64
C ASN A 49 14.43 -24.96 -0.78
N SER A 50 13.41 -25.80 -0.62
CA SER A 50 12.01 -25.37 -0.66
C SER A 50 11.66 -24.44 0.50
N ALA A 51 12.15 -24.72 1.70
CA ALA A 51 11.95 -23.89 2.88
C ALA A 51 12.64 -22.53 2.72
N GLU A 52 13.87 -22.49 2.22
CA GLU A 52 14.59 -21.25 1.93
C GLU A 52 13.86 -20.41 0.89
N ASN A 53 13.41 -21.00 -0.21
CA ASN A 53 12.67 -20.32 -1.25
C ASN A 53 11.35 -19.74 -0.71
N SER A 54 10.65 -20.47 0.14
CA SER A 54 9.42 -19.99 0.77
C SER A 54 9.69 -18.82 1.69
N TYR A 55 10.78 -18.85 2.45
CA TYR A 55 11.18 -17.77 3.32
C TYR A 55 11.57 -16.50 2.55
N ILE A 56 12.33 -16.66 1.47
CA ILE A 56 12.70 -15.55 0.58
C ILE A 56 11.46 -14.91 -0.03
N GLN A 57 10.52 -15.71 -0.54
CA GLN A 57 9.26 -15.21 -1.06
C GLN A 57 8.43 -14.47 0.01
N TYR A 58 8.41 -14.96 1.23
CA TYR A 58 7.74 -14.30 2.33
C TYR A 58 8.33 -12.90 2.59
N ILE A 59 9.66 -12.81 2.67
CA ILE A 59 10.36 -11.54 2.88
C ILE A 59 10.09 -10.56 1.74
N ASP A 60 10.17 -11.01 0.50
CA ASP A 60 9.93 -10.18 -0.68
C ASP A 60 8.50 -9.61 -0.67
N ARG A 61 7.50 -10.44 -0.40
CA ARG A 61 6.10 -10.01 -0.30
C ARG A 61 5.91 -9.01 0.83
N LYS A 62 6.50 -9.28 1.97
CA LYS A 62 6.43 -8.39 3.12
C LYS A 62 7.00 -7.01 2.81
N VAL A 63 8.19 -6.96 2.22
CA VAL A 63 8.87 -5.71 1.86
C VAL A 63 8.06 -4.92 0.84
N VAL A 64 7.57 -5.56 -0.21
CA VAL A 64 6.76 -4.91 -1.24
C VAL A 64 5.47 -4.33 -0.64
N ASN A 65 4.76 -5.12 0.15
CA ASN A 65 3.53 -4.67 0.78
C ASN A 65 3.76 -3.53 1.77
N GLU A 66 4.81 -3.62 2.58
CA GLU A 66 5.17 -2.57 3.53
C GLU A 66 5.50 -1.26 2.82
N LYS A 67 6.24 -1.30 1.71
CA LYS A 67 6.56 -0.12 0.92
C LYS A 67 5.32 0.55 0.34
N LYS A 68 4.40 -0.23 -0.23
CA LYS A 68 3.14 0.29 -0.77
C LYS A 68 2.26 0.91 0.32
N ILE A 69 2.14 0.25 1.45
CA ILE A 69 1.40 0.75 2.61
C ILE A 69 2.02 2.06 3.11
N GLU A 70 3.34 2.11 3.19
CA GLU A 70 4.06 3.28 3.66
C GLU A 70 3.88 4.49 2.74
N ILE A 71 3.83 4.30 1.43
CA ILE A 71 3.52 5.37 0.48
C ILE A 71 2.18 6.03 0.81
N VAL A 72 1.15 5.23 0.98
CA VAL A 72 -0.20 5.74 1.29
C VAL A 72 -0.24 6.39 2.67
N ARG A 73 0.36 5.76 3.66
CA ARG A 73 0.41 6.27 5.03
C ARG A 73 1.09 7.65 5.09
N ARG A 74 2.23 7.80 4.44
CA ARG A 74 2.95 9.08 4.40
C ARG A 74 2.22 10.14 3.60
N THR A 75 1.54 9.76 2.55
CA THR A 75 0.69 10.68 1.79
C THR A 75 -0.49 11.16 2.63
N LEU A 76 -1.13 10.27 3.38
CA LEU A 76 -2.19 10.64 4.33
C LEU A 76 -1.69 11.62 5.39
N GLU A 77 -0.52 11.36 5.95
CA GLU A 77 0.09 12.24 6.94
C GLU A 77 0.38 13.62 6.36
N HIS A 78 0.91 13.67 5.14
CA HIS A 78 1.15 14.93 4.43
C HIS A 78 -0.11 15.77 4.31
N TYR A 79 -1.21 15.18 3.85
CA TYR A 79 -2.47 15.91 3.68
C TYR A 79 -3.18 16.23 4.99
N LYS A 80 -3.00 15.42 6.00
CA LYS A 80 -3.50 15.73 7.34
C LYS A 80 -2.87 17.02 7.88
N ILE A 81 -1.56 17.16 7.71
CA ILE A 81 -0.82 18.37 8.11
C ILE A 81 -1.21 19.57 7.23
N GLU A 82 -1.27 19.35 5.93
CA GLU A 82 -1.62 20.37 4.94
C GLU A 82 -3.01 20.94 5.17
N ASP A 83 -4.02 20.10 5.34
CA ASP A 83 -5.38 20.50 5.60
C ASP A 83 -5.51 21.28 6.91
N LYS A 84 -4.76 20.87 7.93
CA LYS A 84 -4.74 21.56 9.21
C LYS A 84 -4.09 22.95 9.11
N LYS A 85 -3.03 23.08 8.32
CA LYS A 85 -2.24 24.32 8.17
C LYS A 85 -2.97 25.37 7.36
N TYR A 86 -3.65 24.97 6.28
CA TYR A 86 -4.27 25.90 5.33
C TYR A 86 -5.81 25.94 5.40
N GLY A 87 -6.39 25.36 6.45
CA GLY A 87 -7.83 25.23 6.59
C GLY A 87 -8.35 24.00 5.83
N ALA A 88 -9.32 23.34 6.39
CA ALA A 88 -9.82 22.05 5.91
C ALA A 88 -10.32 22.14 4.46
N LYS A 89 -9.50 21.74 3.51
CA LYS A 89 -9.88 21.64 2.09
C LYS A 89 -10.48 20.29 1.74
N GLY A 90 -10.50 19.35 2.69
CA GLY A 90 -11.14 18.06 2.53
C GLY A 90 -10.31 17.00 1.77
N LYS A 91 -9.08 17.27 1.38
CA LYS A 91 -8.25 16.31 0.66
C LYS A 91 -7.93 15.08 1.49
N TYR A 92 -7.57 15.27 2.75
CA TYR A 92 -7.35 14.15 3.67
C TYR A 92 -8.60 13.28 3.78
N GLN A 93 -9.76 13.90 4.00
CA GLN A 93 -11.02 13.15 4.12
C GLN A 93 -11.40 12.46 2.80
N TYR A 94 -11.11 13.10 1.66
CA TYR A 94 -11.32 12.48 0.35
C TYR A 94 -10.50 11.20 0.19
N ILE A 95 -9.22 11.22 0.58
CA ILE A 95 -8.35 10.04 0.54
C ILE A 95 -8.91 8.93 1.43
N ILE A 96 -9.30 9.27 2.67
CA ILE A 96 -9.88 8.31 3.60
C ILE A 96 -11.15 7.69 3.00
N ASN A 97 -12.04 8.49 2.47
CA ASN A 97 -13.30 7.99 1.93
C ASN A 97 -13.08 7.11 0.70
N ARG A 98 -12.21 7.51 -0.21
CA ARG A 98 -12.00 6.80 -1.46
C ARG A 98 -11.23 5.49 -1.28
N TRP A 99 -10.11 5.52 -0.57
CA TRP A 99 -9.20 4.38 -0.52
C TRP A 99 -9.21 3.60 0.78
N VAL A 100 -9.47 4.22 1.90
CA VAL A 100 -9.57 3.51 3.18
C VAL A 100 -10.97 2.93 3.36
N ARG A 101 -12.00 3.75 3.19
CA ARG A 101 -13.40 3.32 3.26
C ARG A 101 -13.89 2.69 1.96
N GLN A 102 -13.10 2.77 0.90
CA GLN A 102 -13.36 2.17 -0.40
C GLN A 102 -14.66 2.64 -1.06
N PHE A 103 -14.99 3.92 -0.90
CA PHE A 103 -16.12 4.51 -1.59
C PHE A 103 -15.85 4.58 -3.10
N PRO A 104 -16.87 4.39 -3.94
CA PRO A 104 -16.75 4.71 -5.36
C PRO A 104 -16.34 6.16 -5.55
N TYR A 105 -15.64 6.42 -6.64
CA TYR A 105 -15.08 7.73 -6.98
C TYR A 105 -16.10 8.87 -6.84
N ARG A 106 -17.33 8.70 -7.37
CA ARG A 106 -18.40 9.72 -7.28
C ARG A 106 -18.83 9.98 -5.83
N LYS A 107 -19.03 8.90 -5.08
CA LYS A 107 -19.45 9.00 -3.68
C LYS A 107 -18.38 9.68 -2.82
N ALA A 108 -17.11 9.39 -3.08
CA ALA A 108 -16.01 10.02 -2.38
C ALA A 108 -15.97 11.54 -2.65
N ALA A 109 -16.19 11.95 -3.90
CA ALA A 109 -16.27 13.36 -4.27
C ALA A 109 -17.43 14.07 -3.59
N TRP A 110 -18.62 13.49 -3.65
CA TRP A 110 -19.81 14.08 -3.04
C TRP A 110 -19.72 14.17 -1.52
N SER A 111 -19.07 13.21 -0.88
CA SER A 111 -18.93 13.18 0.58
C SER A 111 -18.12 14.36 1.13
N VAL A 112 -17.29 14.99 0.31
CA VAL A 112 -16.50 16.18 0.67
C VAL A 112 -16.95 17.43 -0.09
N ASN A 113 -18.13 17.38 -0.71
CA ASN A 113 -18.77 18.50 -1.40
C ASN A 113 -17.94 19.07 -2.56
N ILE A 114 -17.34 18.22 -3.36
CA ILE A 114 -16.62 18.60 -4.57
C ILE A 114 -17.23 17.95 -5.80
N SER A 115 -17.02 18.57 -6.97
CA SER A 115 -17.40 17.98 -8.24
C SER A 115 -16.51 16.82 -8.60
N GLU A 116 -16.99 15.95 -9.49
CA GLU A 116 -16.18 14.85 -10.01
C GLU A 116 -14.92 15.35 -10.71
N ARG A 117 -15.03 16.46 -11.41
CA ARG A 117 -13.89 17.09 -12.08
C ARG A 117 -12.83 17.57 -11.08
N THR A 118 -13.25 18.22 -10.02
CA THR A 118 -12.33 18.62 -8.93
C THR A 118 -11.68 17.40 -8.29
N ALA A 119 -12.43 16.33 -8.09
CA ALA A 119 -11.91 15.07 -7.57
C ALA A 119 -10.82 14.48 -8.46
N MET A 120 -10.97 14.57 -9.79
CA MET A 120 -9.94 14.15 -10.74
C MET A 120 -8.64 14.94 -10.54
N TYR A 121 -8.73 16.25 -10.42
CA TYR A 121 -7.56 17.10 -10.18
C TYR A 121 -6.91 16.78 -8.82
N TRP A 122 -7.72 16.55 -7.80
CA TRP A 122 -7.21 16.15 -6.49
C TRP A 122 -6.50 14.80 -6.54
N ALA A 123 -7.05 13.82 -7.25
CA ALA A 123 -6.41 12.53 -7.41
C ALA A 123 -5.06 12.64 -8.12
N GLU A 124 -4.98 13.45 -9.17
CA GLU A 124 -3.71 13.68 -9.87
C GLU A 124 -2.66 14.33 -8.97
N GLU A 125 -3.05 15.33 -8.19
CA GLU A 125 -2.16 15.96 -7.21
C GLU A 125 -1.70 14.96 -6.14
N ILE A 126 -2.63 14.15 -5.62
CA ILE A 126 -2.34 13.15 -4.60
C ILE A 126 -1.32 12.14 -5.13
N TYR A 127 -1.50 11.64 -6.35
CA TYR A 127 -0.56 10.72 -6.97
C TYR A 127 0.81 11.37 -7.20
N TYR A 128 0.84 12.63 -7.61
CA TYR A 128 2.08 13.36 -7.78
C TYR A 128 2.85 13.51 -6.46
N ILE A 129 2.18 13.91 -5.40
CA ILE A 129 2.77 14.01 -4.07
C ILE A 129 3.26 12.64 -3.58
N ALA A 130 2.49 11.60 -3.83
CA ALA A 130 2.87 10.23 -3.47
C ALA A 130 4.13 9.77 -4.22
N GLU A 131 4.28 10.16 -5.49
CA GLU A 131 5.50 9.87 -6.26
C GLU A 131 6.72 10.54 -5.63
N ILE A 132 6.59 11.80 -5.24
CA ILE A 132 7.67 12.54 -4.57
C ILE A 132 8.05 11.85 -3.26
N ILE A 133 7.08 11.46 -2.47
CA ILE A 133 7.30 10.74 -1.21
C ILE A 133 8.01 9.40 -1.48
N ALA A 134 7.55 8.65 -2.46
CA ALA A 134 8.14 7.36 -2.80
C ALA A 134 9.60 7.48 -3.26
N GLU A 135 9.91 8.52 -4.02
CA GLU A 135 11.30 8.82 -4.41
C GLU A 135 12.17 9.20 -3.21
N GLU A 136 11.67 10.09 -2.36
CA GLU A 136 12.40 10.59 -1.21
C GLU A 136 12.73 9.48 -0.21
N TYR A 137 11.78 8.60 0.07
CA TYR A 137 11.94 7.53 1.04
C TYR A 137 12.31 6.18 0.41
N LYS A 138 12.65 6.17 -0.88
CA LYS A 138 13.06 4.96 -1.62
C LYS A 138 12.06 3.82 -1.50
N LEU A 139 10.79 4.14 -1.72
CA LEU A 139 9.68 3.19 -1.60
C LEU A 139 9.27 2.55 -2.94
N PHE A 140 9.89 2.93 -4.05
CA PHE A 140 9.75 2.21 -5.31
C PHE A 140 10.58 0.93 -5.28
N PRO A 141 10.16 -0.08 -6.06
CA PRO A 141 10.93 -1.32 -6.16
C PRO A 141 12.29 -1.12 -6.79
#